data_0fc1d58f06e0cc09354c0ab959f9a608
#
_entry.id   0fc1d58f06e0cc09354c0ab959f9a608
#
_cell.length_a   1.000
_cell.length_b   1.000
_cell.length_c   1.000
_cell.angle_alpha   90.00
_cell.angle_beta   90.00
_cell.angle_gamma   90.00
#
_symmetry.space_group_name_H-M   'P 1'
#
loop_
_entity.id
_entity.type
_entity.pdbx_description
1 polymer ?
#
loop_
_entity_poly.entity_id
_entity_poly.type
_entity_poly.pdbx_seq_one_letter_code
_entity_poly.pdbx_strand_id
1 'polypeptide(L)'
;MKRIYAVLDIGSTTLKLLVAELMSTNINILFTKKLASHAIEGGLIKNEEVLVDEIRSIIKEADDELNTTITSVALVLPSNYARTYESKGITKVNSPQDKIEISDVVRALKIAQRFEKSKKEEIVSTIPVKYRLDTKEVDRIPLGLRSASLKVETLVITTSKKVLYSYLTAV
;
A
#
# COMPACT_ATOMS: atom_id res chain seq x y z
N MET A 1 2.59 -10.70 -19.41
CA MET A 1 2.67 -9.23 -19.51
C MET A 1 3.70 -8.77 -18.51
N LYS A 2 4.74 -8.08 -18.95
CA LYS A 2 5.76 -7.50 -18.06
C LYS A 2 5.13 -6.32 -17.34
N ARG A 3 5.25 -6.28 -16.01
CA ARG A 3 4.78 -5.15 -15.20
C ARG A 3 5.96 -4.51 -14.49
N ILE A 4 6.20 -3.24 -14.80
CA ILE A 4 7.22 -2.43 -14.14
C ILE A 4 6.59 -1.72 -12.97
N TYR A 5 7.25 -1.77 -11.83
CA TYR A 5 6.87 -1.08 -10.59
C TYR A 5 8.01 -0.18 -10.15
N ALA A 6 7.69 1.04 -9.77
CA ALA A 6 8.62 1.95 -9.12
C ALA A 6 8.20 2.18 -7.67
N VAL A 7 9.15 2.17 -6.75
CA VAL A 7 8.94 2.41 -5.32
C VAL A 7 9.83 3.54 -4.88
N LEU A 8 9.24 4.57 -4.28
CA LEU A 8 9.93 5.74 -3.76
C LEU A 8 9.86 5.74 -2.23
N ASP A 9 11.03 5.66 -1.57
CA ASP A 9 11.20 5.75 -0.12
C ASP A 9 11.80 7.13 0.22
N ILE A 10 11.00 7.97 0.86
CA ILE A 10 11.35 9.33 1.26
C ILE A 10 11.69 9.34 2.74
N GLY A 11 12.98 9.17 3.06
CA GLY A 11 13.48 9.17 4.42
C GLY A 11 14.04 10.51 4.86
N SER A 12 14.33 10.67 6.17
CA SER A 12 14.85 11.92 6.75
C SER A 12 16.25 12.30 6.29
N THR A 13 17.03 11.36 5.79
CA THR A 13 18.41 11.60 5.34
C THR A 13 18.66 11.14 3.91
N THR A 14 17.75 10.37 3.35
CA THR A 14 17.93 9.78 2.02
C THR A 14 16.61 9.56 1.32
N LEU A 15 16.61 9.89 0.04
CA LEU A 15 15.61 9.50 -0.93
C LEU A 15 16.10 8.25 -1.65
N LYS A 16 15.24 7.25 -1.84
CA LYS A 16 15.58 6.02 -2.55
C LYS A 16 14.52 5.69 -3.58
N LEU A 17 14.97 5.35 -4.77
CA LEU A 17 14.12 4.85 -5.85
C LEU A 17 14.55 3.43 -6.20
N LEU A 18 13.58 2.55 -6.27
CA LEU A 18 13.72 1.19 -6.80
C LEU A 18 12.76 1.05 -7.98
N VAL A 19 13.26 0.59 -9.13
CA VAL A 19 12.43 0.18 -10.26
C VAL A 19 12.66 -1.30 -10.52
N ALA A 20 11.59 -2.06 -10.59
CA ALA A 20 11.65 -3.50 -10.78
C ALA A 20 10.59 -4.00 -11.75
N GLU A 21 10.90 -5.08 -12.45
CA GLU A 21 9.97 -5.84 -13.27
C GLU A 21 9.48 -7.06 -12.49
N LEU A 22 8.17 -7.21 -12.39
CA LEU A 22 7.57 -8.40 -11.79
C LEU A 22 7.28 -9.43 -12.89
N MET A 23 7.97 -10.55 -12.80
CA MET A 23 7.72 -11.77 -13.58
C MET A 23 6.86 -12.74 -12.76
N SER A 24 6.35 -13.78 -13.36
CA SER A 24 5.41 -14.74 -12.71
C SER A 24 5.90 -15.26 -11.36
N THR A 25 7.22 -15.47 -11.20
CA THR A 25 7.84 -16.07 -10.00
C THR A 25 9.01 -15.25 -9.45
N ASN A 26 9.52 -14.26 -10.20
CA ASN A 26 10.74 -13.54 -9.86
C ASN A 26 10.53 -12.04 -9.96
N ILE A 27 11.29 -11.30 -9.14
CA ILE A 27 11.42 -9.84 -9.24
C ILE A 27 12.80 -9.58 -9.86
N ASN A 28 12.81 -8.86 -10.97
CA ASN A 28 14.03 -8.40 -11.61
C ASN A 28 14.22 -6.90 -11.32
N ILE A 29 15.28 -6.55 -10.60
CA ILE A 29 15.60 -5.16 -10.28
C ILE A 29 16.23 -4.53 -11.53
N LEU A 30 15.62 -3.47 -12.04
CA LEU A 30 16.05 -2.74 -13.23
C LEU A 30 16.90 -1.53 -12.87
N PHE A 31 16.55 -0.81 -11.79
CA PHE A 31 17.23 0.39 -11.36
C PHE A 31 17.13 0.56 -9.84
N THR A 32 18.20 1.06 -9.23
CA THR A 32 18.21 1.49 -7.83
C THR A 32 19.06 2.73 -7.66
N LYS A 33 18.53 3.72 -6.98
CA LYS A 33 19.27 4.94 -6.65
C LYS A 33 19.00 5.36 -5.21
N LYS A 34 20.03 5.87 -4.58
CA LYS A 34 19.98 6.51 -3.27
C LYS A 34 20.59 7.91 -3.39
N LEU A 35 19.81 8.92 -3.01
CA LEU A 35 20.22 10.33 -2.98
C LEU A 35 20.21 10.83 -1.53
N ALA A 36 21.19 11.61 -1.12
CA ALA A 36 21.13 12.32 0.15
C ALA A 36 20.02 13.38 0.07
N SER A 37 19.22 13.48 1.13
CA SER A 37 18.15 14.48 1.23
C SER A 37 18.13 15.08 2.63
N HIS A 38 17.83 16.36 2.71
CA HIS A 38 17.66 17.12 3.95
C HIS A 38 16.28 17.81 4.00
N ALA A 39 15.40 17.47 3.08
CA ALA A 39 14.05 18.05 2.98
C ALA A 39 13.07 17.54 4.04
N ILE A 40 13.42 16.45 4.74
CA ILE A 40 12.56 15.76 5.73
C ILE A 40 13.18 15.80 7.12
N GLU A 41 12.38 16.14 8.13
CA GLU A 41 12.76 16.04 9.53
C GLU A 41 11.65 15.40 10.34
N GLY A 42 11.95 14.32 11.09
CA GLY A 42 10.96 13.59 11.89
C GLY A 42 9.76 13.08 11.09
N GLY A 43 9.93 12.77 9.80
CA GLY A 43 8.88 12.33 8.89
C GLY A 43 7.95 13.46 8.40
N LEU A 44 8.33 14.73 8.60
CA LEU A 44 7.62 15.90 8.07
C LEU A 44 8.45 16.58 6.98
N ILE A 45 7.80 17.00 5.92
CA ILE A 45 8.43 17.81 4.87
C ILE A 45 8.72 19.19 5.44
N LYS A 46 10.00 19.58 5.44
CA LYS A 46 10.49 20.90 5.89
C LYS A 46 10.73 21.83 4.72
N ASN A 47 11.16 21.29 3.60
CA ASN A 47 11.38 22.04 2.38
C ASN A 47 10.80 21.28 1.19
N GLU A 48 9.60 21.69 0.75
CA GLU A 48 8.86 21.05 -0.32
C GLU A 48 9.55 21.24 -1.68
N GLU A 49 10.08 22.43 -1.97
CA GLU A 49 10.74 22.73 -3.24
C GLU A 49 11.96 21.83 -3.44
N VAL A 50 12.81 21.72 -2.42
CA VAL A 50 13.99 20.84 -2.44
C VAL A 50 13.57 19.39 -2.64
N LEU A 51 12.53 18.93 -1.94
CA LEU A 51 12.05 17.56 -2.09
C LEU A 51 11.54 17.26 -3.50
N VAL A 52 10.76 18.17 -4.07
CA VAL A 52 10.23 18.03 -5.45
C VAL A 52 11.37 17.96 -6.47
N ASP A 53 12.39 18.81 -6.32
CA ASP A 53 13.55 18.81 -7.23
C ASP A 53 14.39 17.52 -7.09
N GLU A 54 14.58 17.04 -5.86
CA GLU A 54 15.25 15.76 -5.60
C GLU A 54 14.47 14.59 -6.22
N ILE A 55 13.14 14.56 -6.08
CA ILE A 55 12.28 13.52 -6.68
C ILE A 55 12.36 13.57 -8.20
N ARG A 56 12.24 14.73 -8.79
CA ARG A 56 12.35 14.90 -10.26
C ARG A 56 13.71 14.42 -10.77
N SER A 57 14.77 14.77 -10.07
CA SER A 57 16.14 14.38 -10.46
C SER A 57 16.31 12.86 -10.46
N ILE A 58 15.86 12.17 -9.41
CA ILE A 58 16.03 10.71 -9.29
C ILE A 58 15.14 9.95 -10.27
N ILE A 59 13.93 10.43 -10.55
CA ILE A 59 13.02 9.83 -11.53
C ILE A 59 13.57 10.03 -12.95
N LYS A 60 14.03 11.24 -13.27
CA LYS A 60 14.62 11.53 -14.57
C LYS A 60 15.84 10.65 -14.86
N GLU A 61 16.72 10.45 -13.87
CA GLU A 61 17.87 9.56 -14.03
C GLU A 61 17.43 8.12 -14.35
N ALA A 62 16.38 7.62 -13.67
CA ALA A 62 15.83 6.30 -13.95
C ALA A 62 15.17 6.22 -15.33
N ASP A 63 14.44 7.25 -15.76
CA ASP A 63 13.83 7.33 -17.08
C ASP A 63 14.88 7.28 -18.20
N ASP A 64 15.95 8.06 -18.03
CA ASP A 64 17.06 8.14 -18.98
C ASP A 64 17.83 6.80 -19.07
N GLU A 65 18.13 6.16 -17.92
CA GLU A 65 18.86 4.87 -17.88
C GLU A 65 18.02 3.71 -18.43
N LEU A 66 16.74 3.69 -18.11
CA LEU A 66 15.83 2.61 -18.54
C LEU A 66 15.19 2.85 -19.91
N ASN A 67 15.43 4.02 -20.52
CA ASN A 67 14.78 4.46 -21.76
C ASN A 67 13.24 4.25 -21.69
N THR A 68 12.64 4.67 -20.58
CA THR A 68 11.22 4.55 -20.30
C THR A 68 10.74 5.76 -19.51
N THR A 69 9.43 5.92 -19.33
CA THR A 69 8.85 6.98 -18.51
C THR A 69 8.13 6.38 -17.32
N ILE A 70 8.57 6.73 -16.12
CA ILE A 70 7.91 6.35 -14.87
C ILE A 70 6.75 7.32 -14.64
N THR A 71 5.53 6.83 -14.79
CA THR A 71 4.29 7.63 -14.65
C THR A 71 3.63 7.49 -13.28
N SER A 72 4.08 6.55 -12.46
CA SER A 72 3.55 6.33 -11.12
C SER A 72 4.55 5.60 -10.23
N VAL A 73 4.53 5.92 -8.95
CA VAL A 73 5.36 5.26 -7.93
C VAL A 73 4.50 4.78 -6.76
N ALA A 74 4.90 3.67 -6.16
CA ALA A 74 4.42 3.28 -4.85
C ALA A 74 5.23 4.04 -3.80
N LEU A 75 4.55 4.87 -3.00
CA LEU A 75 5.18 5.72 -2.01
C LEU A 75 5.29 5.00 -0.66
N VAL A 76 6.49 5.00 -0.07
CA VAL A 76 6.71 4.54 1.30
C VAL A 76 6.51 5.73 2.25
N LEU A 77 5.53 5.60 3.15
CA LEU A 77 5.20 6.64 4.11
C LEU A 77 5.95 6.44 5.44
N PRO A 78 6.25 7.53 6.18
CA PRO A 78 6.91 7.44 7.48
C PRO A 78 6.01 6.73 8.52
N SER A 79 6.57 5.75 9.20
CA SER A 79 5.84 4.91 10.16
C SER A 79 5.51 5.60 11.49
N ASN A 80 6.22 6.66 11.87
CA ASN A 80 6.01 7.39 13.14
C ASN A 80 4.65 8.11 13.23
N TYR A 81 3.93 8.25 12.12
CA TYR A 81 2.55 8.77 12.08
C TYR A 81 1.51 7.68 11.80
N ALA A 82 1.96 6.43 11.65
CA ALA A 82 1.06 5.30 11.43
C ALA A 82 0.42 4.83 12.74
N ARG A 83 -0.84 4.42 12.64
CA ARG A 83 -1.58 3.72 13.69
C ARG A 83 -2.18 2.45 13.12
N THR A 84 -2.30 1.45 13.97
CA THR A 84 -2.87 0.16 13.59
C THR A 84 -4.11 -0.09 14.43
N TYR A 85 -5.18 -0.51 13.74
CA TYR A 85 -6.44 -0.87 14.35
C TYR A 85 -6.81 -2.30 13.97
N GLU A 86 -7.21 -3.09 14.95
CA GLU A 86 -7.85 -4.37 14.67
C GLU A 86 -9.30 -4.12 14.25
N SER A 87 -9.71 -4.74 13.17
CA SER A 87 -11.07 -4.64 12.68
C SER A 87 -11.51 -5.95 12.04
N LYS A 88 -12.81 -6.06 11.78
CA LYS A 88 -13.39 -7.23 11.15
C LYS A 88 -14.50 -6.83 10.16
N GLY A 89 -14.56 -7.54 9.06
CA GLY A 89 -15.65 -7.43 8.12
C GLY A 89 -16.35 -8.77 7.95
N ILE A 90 -17.67 -8.76 7.95
CA ILE A 90 -18.48 -9.96 7.75
C ILE A 90 -19.41 -9.72 6.56
N THR A 91 -19.44 -10.67 5.63
CA THR A 91 -20.34 -10.63 4.48
C THR A 91 -20.97 -11.99 4.22
N LYS A 92 -22.16 -12.00 3.61
CA LYS A 92 -22.72 -13.23 3.04
C LYS A 92 -22.00 -13.57 1.76
N VAL A 93 -21.84 -14.85 1.48
CA VAL A 93 -21.37 -15.35 0.19
C VAL A 93 -22.57 -15.40 -0.76
N ASN A 94 -22.44 -14.74 -1.92
CA ASN A 94 -23.58 -14.56 -2.85
C ASN A 94 -23.50 -15.48 -4.07
N SER A 95 -22.51 -16.38 -4.11
CA SER A 95 -22.38 -17.36 -5.18
C SER A 95 -23.52 -18.40 -5.10
N PRO A 96 -24.08 -18.86 -6.22
CA PRO A 96 -25.14 -19.88 -6.24
C PRO A 96 -24.76 -21.22 -5.61
N GLN A 97 -23.45 -21.46 -5.41
CA GLN A 97 -22.90 -22.69 -4.84
C GLN A 97 -22.25 -22.45 -3.47
N ASP A 98 -22.49 -21.29 -2.84
CA ASP A 98 -21.84 -20.83 -1.61
C ASP A 98 -20.30 -20.86 -1.68
N LYS A 99 -19.73 -20.77 -2.89
CA LYS A 99 -18.28 -20.71 -3.10
C LYS A 99 -17.79 -19.28 -2.95
N ILE A 100 -16.81 -19.09 -2.08
CA ILE A 100 -16.18 -17.79 -1.85
C ILE A 100 -15.47 -17.32 -3.12
N GLU A 101 -15.81 -16.12 -3.56
CA GLU A 101 -15.20 -15.41 -4.69
C GLU A 101 -14.38 -14.23 -4.21
N ILE A 102 -13.53 -13.67 -5.10
CA ILE A 102 -12.73 -12.48 -4.79
C ILE A 102 -13.61 -11.29 -4.41
N SER A 103 -14.81 -11.18 -4.99
CA SER A 103 -15.81 -10.16 -4.69
C SER A 103 -16.27 -10.20 -3.24
N ASP A 104 -16.39 -11.39 -2.63
CA ASP A 104 -16.77 -11.57 -1.23
C ASP A 104 -15.66 -11.09 -0.31
N VAL A 105 -14.40 -11.44 -0.64
CA VAL A 105 -13.22 -10.99 0.10
C VAL A 105 -13.11 -9.47 0.06
N VAL A 106 -13.21 -8.86 -1.13
CA VAL A 106 -13.18 -7.40 -1.29
C VAL A 106 -14.30 -6.73 -0.50
N ARG A 107 -15.50 -7.30 -0.50
CA ARG A 107 -16.65 -6.78 0.24
C ARG A 107 -16.42 -6.84 1.75
N ALA A 108 -15.90 -7.96 2.26
CA ALA A 108 -15.56 -8.12 3.66
C ALA A 108 -14.47 -7.12 4.10
N LEU A 109 -13.41 -6.93 3.29
CA LEU A 109 -12.36 -5.95 3.56
C LEU A 109 -12.90 -4.51 3.58
N LYS A 110 -13.79 -4.15 2.65
CA LYS A 110 -14.45 -2.82 2.65
C LYS A 110 -15.32 -2.60 3.89
N ILE A 111 -15.97 -3.66 4.41
CA ILE A 111 -16.73 -3.58 5.65
C ILE A 111 -15.78 -3.39 6.84
N ALA A 112 -14.65 -4.09 6.88
CA ALA A 112 -13.63 -3.92 7.92
C ALA A 112 -13.06 -2.49 7.99
N GLN A 113 -13.07 -1.74 6.89
CA GLN A 113 -12.64 -0.34 6.87
C GLN A 113 -13.65 0.63 7.49
N ARG A 114 -14.90 0.18 7.77
CA ARG A 114 -15.96 0.99 8.38
C ARG A 114 -15.91 0.89 9.90
N PHE A 115 -14.88 1.46 10.50
CA PHE A 115 -14.73 1.55 11.95
C PHE A 115 -14.54 3.00 12.38
N GLU A 116 -14.70 3.25 13.67
CA GLU A 116 -14.53 4.58 14.23
C GLU A 116 -13.03 4.93 14.27
N LYS A 117 -12.63 5.95 13.53
CA LYS A 117 -11.28 6.50 13.53
C LYS A 117 -11.33 8.03 13.63
N SER A 118 -10.22 8.65 13.97
CA SER A 118 -10.11 10.11 13.95
C SER A 118 -10.40 10.66 12.54
N LYS A 119 -11.16 11.78 12.48
CA LYS A 119 -11.39 12.53 11.24
C LYS A 119 -10.09 13.06 10.59
N LYS A 120 -9.01 13.15 11.39
CA LYS A 120 -7.68 13.59 10.94
C LYS A 120 -6.84 12.45 10.37
N GLU A 121 -7.34 11.23 10.36
CA GLU A 121 -6.65 10.05 9.85
C GLU A 121 -7.24 9.58 8.52
N GLU A 122 -6.36 9.00 7.69
CA GLU A 122 -6.73 8.30 6.47
C GLU A 122 -6.23 6.87 6.49
N ILE A 123 -7.00 5.93 5.92
CA ILE A 123 -6.60 4.54 5.78
C ILE A 123 -5.61 4.43 4.63
N VAL A 124 -4.44 3.86 4.91
CA VAL A 124 -3.40 3.64 3.90
C VAL A 124 -3.25 2.17 3.52
N SER A 125 -3.63 1.27 4.42
CA SER A 125 -3.60 -0.16 4.12
C SER A 125 -4.62 -0.93 4.98
N THR A 126 -5.09 -2.07 4.46
CA THR A 126 -5.92 -3.04 5.18
C THR A 126 -5.36 -4.44 4.92
N ILE A 127 -4.77 -5.02 5.95
CA ILE A 127 -4.07 -6.29 5.88
C ILE A 127 -4.97 -7.37 6.46
N PRO A 128 -5.43 -8.35 5.67
CA PRO A 128 -6.13 -9.51 6.21
C PRO A 128 -5.18 -10.37 7.04
N VAL A 129 -5.60 -10.71 8.26
CA VAL A 129 -4.84 -11.55 9.19
C VAL A 129 -5.38 -12.97 9.21
N LYS A 130 -6.71 -13.09 9.21
CA LYS A 130 -7.39 -14.37 9.32
C LYS A 130 -8.74 -14.34 8.62
N TYR A 131 -9.10 -15.48 8.04
CA TYR A 131 -10.42 -15.69 7.42
C TYR A 131 -11.16 -16.76 8.23
N ARG A 132 -12.42 -16.49 8.58
CA ARG A 132 -13.31 -17.42 9.24
C ARG A 132 -14.48 -17.74 8.34
N LEU A 133 -14.70 -19.01 8.12
CA LEU A 133 -15.84 -19.60 7.44
C LEU A 133 -16.79 -20.14 8.50
N ASP A 134 -17.97 -20.61 8.08
CA ASP A 134 -18.96 -21.16 9.03
C ASP A 134 -18.40 -22.33 9.88
N THR A 135 -17.48 -23.14 9.33
CA THR A 135 -16.99 -24.38 9.95
C THR A 135 -15.50 -24.37 10.29
N LYS A 136 -14.72 -23.39 9.78
CA LYS A 136 -13.25 -23.38 9.96
C LYS A 136 -12.64 -22.02 9.83
N GLU A 137 -11.41 -21.90 10.33
CA GLU A 137 -10.53 -20.75 10.14
C GLU A 137 -9.41 -21.10 9.17
N VAL A 138 -8.96 -20.13 8.39
CA VAL A 138 -7.82 -20.27 7.48
C VAL A 138 -7.04 -18.95 7.41
N ASP A 139 -5.72 -19.05 7.19
CA ASP A 139 -4.81 -17.90 7.13
C ASP A 139 -4.58 -17.43 5.69
N ARG A 140 -5.05 -18.19 4.70
CA ARG A 140 -4.93 -17.85 3.28
C ARG A 140 -6.29 -17.51 2.71
N ILE A 141 -6.30 -16.70 1.64
CA ILE A 141 -7.53 -16.32 0.93
C ILE A 141 -8.31 -17.57 0.53
N PRO A 142 -9.54 -17.76 1.02
CA PRO A 142 -10.28 -19.01 0.90
C PRO A 142 -11.08 -19.13 -0.41
N LEU A 143 -10.54 -18.74 -1.54
CA LEU A 143 -11.24 -18.79 -2.84
C LEU A 143 -11.67 -20.22 -3.18
N GLY A 144 -12.92 -20.36 -3.65
CA GLY A 144 -13.53 -21.62 -4.05
C GLY A 144 -13.96 -22.52 -2.90
N LEU A 145 -13.63 -22.19 -1.63
CA LEU A 145 -14.16 -22.92 -0.47
C LEU A 145 -15.64 -22.55 -0.27
N ARG A 146 -16.41 -23.49 0.25
CA ARG A 146 -17.85 -23.30 0.53
C ARG A 146 -18.07 -22.74 1.92
N SER A 147 -18.88 -21.69 2.02
CA SER A 147 -19.35 -21.10 3.26
C SER A 147 -20.54 -20.19 2.95
N ALA A 148 -21.54 -20.14 3.82
CA ALA A 148 -22.65 -19.19 3.69
C ALA A 148 -22.23 -17.76 4.05
N SER A 149 -21.20 -17.63 4.89
CA SER A 149 -20.63 -16.34 5.29
C SER A 149 -19.11 -16.35 5.28
N LEU A 150 -18.52 -15.16 5.11
CA LEU A 150 -17.10 -14.91 5.22
C LEU A 150 -16.86 -13.80 6.22
N LYS A 151 -16.11 -14.08 7.29
CA LYS A 151 -15.56 -13.09 8.20
C LYS A 151 -14.06 -12.93 7.92
N VAL A 152 -13.60 -11.70 7.81
CA VAL A 152 -12.17 -11.37 7.66
C VAL A 152 -11.75 -10.53 8.85
N GLU A 153 -10.75 -10.98 9.59
CA GLU A 153 -10.07 -10.21 10.64
C GLU A 153 -8.89 -9.48 9.99
N THR A 154 -8.74 -8.20 10.31
CA THR A 154 -7.81 -7.32 9.61
C THR A 154 -7.04 -6.43 10.58
N LEU A 155 -5.82 -6.07 10.18
CA LEU A 155 -5.12 -4.90 10.67
C LEU A 155 -5.32 -3.77 9.68
N VAL A 156 -5.97 -2.69 10.12
CA VAL A 156 -6.16 -1.48 9.33
C VAL A 156 -5.11 -0.47 9.74
N ILE A 157 -4.29 -0.05 8.80
CA ILE A 157 -3.23 0.93 9.03
C ILE A 157 -3.73 2.29 8.56
N THR A 158 -3.64 3.28 9.45
CA THR A 158 -3.97 4.68 9.16
C THR A 158 -2.74 5.55 9.33
N THR A 159 -2.76 6.73 8.75
CA THR A 159 -1.79 7.80 9.00
C THR A 159 -2.48 9.16 9.08
N SER A 160 -1.76 10.18 9.54
CA SER A 160 -2.26 11.56 9.54
C SER A 160 -2.56 12.02 8.12
N LYS A 161 -3.77 12.55 7.88
CA LYS A 161 -4.15 13.17 6.58
C LYS A 161 -3.16 14.24 6.17
N LYS A 162 -2.74 15.09 7.12
CA LYS A 162 -1.78 16.16 6.84
C LYS A 162 -0.47 15.60 6.28
N VAL A 163 0.07 14.53 6.90
CA VAL A 163 1.30 13.90 6.43
C VAL A 163 1.07 13.23 5.08
N LEU A 164 0.02 12.41 4.95
CA LEU A 164 -0.28 11.72 3.69
C LEU A 164 -0.37 12.69 2.51
N TYR A 165 -1.19 13.73 2.64
CA TYR A 165 -1.40 14.66 1.53
C TYR A 165 -0.18 15.51 1.22
N SER A 166 0.64 15.92 2.21
CA SER A 166 1.89 16.61 1.92
C SER A 166 2.85 15.75 1.09
N TYR A 167 2.96 14.45 1.38
CA TYR A 167 3.78 13.54 0.59
C TYR A 167 3.20 13.27 -0.81
N LEU A 168 1.87 13.11 -0.93
CA LEU A 168 1.21 12.92 -2.23
C LEU A 168 1.31 14.15 -3.13
N THR A 169 1.35 15.34 -2.56
CA THR A 169 1.49 16.59 -3.34
C THR A 169 2.93 16.77 -3.86
N ALA A 170 3.93 16.30 -3.11
CA ALA A 170 5.33 16.42 -3.49
C ALA A 170 5.77 15.41 -4.57
N VAL A 171 4.99 14.34 -4.82
CA VAL A 171 5.27 13.27 -5.79
C VAL A 171 4.42 13.42 -7.03
#